data_557a1d0ca379c02be20293ab91cf55c6
#
_entry.id   557a1d0ca379c02be20293ab91cf55c6
#
_cell.length_a   1.000
_cell.length_b   1.000
_cell.length_c   1.000
_cell.angle_alpha   90.00
_cell.angle_beta   90.00
_cell.angle_gamma   90.00
#
_symmetry.space_group_name_H-M   'P 1'
#
loop_
_entity.id
_entity.type
_entity.pdbx_description
1 polymer ?
#
loop_
_entity_poly.entity_id
_entity_poly.type
_entity_poly.pdbx_seq_one_letter_code
_entity_poly.pdbx_strand_id
1 'polypeptide(L)'
;MDISINDLKSLGINHKDPRFKSFFNEESENNNIENNSFINKYSKGQLSVNNWNNIKDIIKNIFDEVKLDNNGDVASYIPELADVDSELFGITVVTVDGQVYQLGDIDQKFCVQSCSKPITYGIAIETFGEDVVHNFVGKEPSGRNFNELCLNQDGLPHNPLINSGSIMSTTLVKPNDSQSKRFNFALNYWNRLTSNLGISFNNSVYLSEKDSADRNYCLAYMMQEKKSFQEGKSKKISDKIKRKWELGDLKSNLELYFQFCSLESRLLSVGLLAGTLANGGVNPWTSDKIFKYTTVKKILSLMLTCGMYDYSGEWGYKIGIPAKSGVSGLIYAIIPGVMGIAVYSPKLDKIGNSYRGVKFFEKLSEKLNIHIFDNECNSDKVSVKHKEATNKKLLGYLLLEAASENNEETVLEVLSKGVSVNFSDYDKRTALHLAVIEEKPKIIKLLLKRGANMHLKDRWNRSPFEEATNCSQEVKDLLNTSSVESSEED
;
A
#
# COMPACT_ATOMS: atom_id res chain seq x y z
N MET A 1 1.29 -31.56 -5.79
CA MET A 1 0.96 -31.17 -4.40
C MET A 1 -0.55 -31.24 -4.27
N ASP A 2 -1.07 -32.18 -3.50
CA ASP A 2 -2.52 -32.24 -3.25
C ASP A 2 -2.87 -31.17 -2.23
N ILE A 3 -3.40 -30.04 -2.70
CA ILE A 3 -3.83 -28.90 -1.89
C ILE A 3 -5.35 -28.99 -1.75
N SER A 4 -5.85 -29.12 -0.53
CA SER A 4 -7.27 -29.15 -0.25
C SER A 4 -7.89 -27.76 -0.27
N ILE A 5 -9.22 -27.67 -0.39
CA ILE A 5 -9.98 -26.41 -0.25
C ILE A 5 -9.70 -25.74 1.10
N ASN A 6 -9.54 -26.54 2.17
CA ASN A 6 -9.21 -25.99 3.49
C ASN A 6 -7.81 -25.39 3.55
N ASP A 7 -6.85 -25.98 2.84
CA ASP A 7 -5.51 -25.41 2.73
C ASP A 7 -5.55 -24.07 1.99
N LEU A 8 -6.30 -23.98 0.88
CA LEU A 8 -6.48 -22.70 0.16
C LEU A 8 -7.10 -21.63 1.04
N LYS A 9 -8.15 -21.95 1.81
CA LYS A 9 -8.77 -21.02 2.76
C LYS A 9 -7.80 -20.59 3.86
N SER A 10 -6.98 -21.50 4.38
CA SER A 10 -5.97 -21.17 5.40
C SER A 10 -4.90 -20.22 4.87
N LEU A 11 -4.58 -20.33 3.59
CA LEU A 11 -3.69 -19.43 2.86
C LEU A 11 -4.32 -18.07 2.51
N GLY A 12 -5.57 -17.84 2.87
CA GLY A 12 -6.28 -16.60 2.57
C GLY A 12 -6.86 -16.52 1.16
N ILE A 13 -7.09 -17.64 0.49
CA ILE A 13 -7.75 -17.67 -0.82
C ILE A 13 -9.26 -17.59 -0.63
N ASN A 14 -9.87 -16.56 -1.18
CA ASN A 14 -11.29 -16.34 -1.14
C ASN A 14 -12.00 -17.14 -2.26
N HIS A 15 -13.19 -17.70 -1.98
CA HIS A 15 -13.98 -18.46 -2.95
C HIS A 15 -14.42 -17.63 -4.19
N LYS A 16 -14.41 -16.30 -4.09
CA LYS A 16 -14.70 -15.37 -5.22
C LYS A 16 -13.47 -15.06 -6.05
N ASP A 17 -12.29 -15.55 -5.69
CA ASP A 17 -11.06 -15.34 -6.45
C ASP A 17 -11.12 -16.07 -7.79
N PRO A 18 -11.12 -15.35 -8.92
CA PRO A 18 -11.26 -15.97 -10.25
C PRO A 18 -10.11 -16.93 -10.59
N ARG A 19 -8.94 -16.79 -9.97
CA ARG A 19 -7.77 -17.67 -10.18
C ARG A 19 -7.99 -19.08 -9.64
N PHE A 20 -8.97 -19.26 -8.73
CA PHE A 20 -9.28 -20.52 -8.06
C PHE A 20 -10.73 -20.96 -8.25
N LYS A 21 -11.46 -20.33 -9.17
CA LYS A 21 -12.88 -20.59 -9.39
C LYS A 21 -13.18 -22.07 -9.67
N SER A 22 -12.34 -22.76 -10.44
CA SER A 22 -12.48 -24.19 -10.75
C SER A 22 -12.34 -25.10 -9.53
N PHE A 23 -11.59 -24.67 -8.50
CA PHE A 23 -11.40 -25.44 -7.27
C PHE A 23 -12.58 -25.37 -6.31
N PHE A 24 -13.34 -24.29 -6.34
CA PHE A 24 -14.51 -24.10 -5.50
C PHE A 24 -15.80 -24.59 -6.16
N ASN A 25 -15.79 -24.90 -7.46
CA ASN A 25 -16.90 -25.50 -8.18
C ASN A 25 -16.62 -26.99 -8.36
N GLU A 26 -17.47 -27.88 -7.81
CA GLU A 26 -17.32 -29.33 -7.82
C GLU A 26 -17.32 -30.00 -9.21
N GLU A 27 -17.43 -29.23 -10.30
CA GLU A 27 -17.62 -29.73 -11.67
C GLU A 27 -16.32 -30.04 -12.46
N SER A 28 -15.13 -29.88 -11.89
CA SER A 28 -13.90 -30.09 -12.67
C SER A 28 -13.01 -31.22 -12.11
N GLU A 29 -13.01 -32.37 -12.82
CA GLU A 29 -12.14 -33.53 -12.51
C GLU A 29 -10.63 -33.31 -12.77
N ASN A 30 -10.22 -32.15 -13.34
CA ASN A 30 -8.81 -31.88 -13.66
C ASN A 30 -8.39 -30.46 -13.23
N ASN A 31 -8.14 -30.29 -11.95
CA ASN A 31 -7.60 -29.03 -11.40
C ASN A 31 -6.06 -29.06 -11.44
N ASN A 32 -5.46 -28.59 -12.53
CA ASN A 32 -4.01 -28.48 -12.61
C ASN A 32 -3.51 -27.24 -11.84
N ILE A 33 -3.24 -27.41 -10.52
CA ILE A 33 -2.74 -26.38 -9.60
C ILE A 33 -1.31 -25.97 -9.97
N GLU A 34 -0.54 -26.82 -10.61
CA GLU A 34 0.89 -26.65 -10.84
C GLU A 34 1.25 -25.39 -11.62
N ASN A 35 0.34 -24.90 -12.47
CA ASN A 35 0.55 -23.70 -13.28
C ASN A 35 0.00 -22.40 -12.63
N ASN A 36 -0.56 -22.46 -11.41
CA ASN A 36 -1.09 -21.28 -10.75
C ASN A 36 0.04 -20.41 -10.18
N SER A 37 0.12 -19.15 -10.62
CA SER A 37 1.19 -18.23 -10.22
C SER A 37 1.28 -17.98 -8.70
N PHE A 38 0.14 -17.99 -7.99
CA PHE A 38 0.11 -17.87 -6.54
C PHE A 38 0.71 -19.09 -5.87
N ILE A 39 0.32 -20.30 -6.29
CA ILE A 39 0.83 -21.55 -5.75
C ILE A 39 2.34 -21.67 -6.00
N ASN A 40 2.80 -21.26 -7.17
CA ASN A 40 4.23 -21.21 -7.50
C ASN A 40 5.02 -20.25 -6.59
N LYS A 41 4.47 -19.09 -6.27
CA LYS A 41 5.08 -18.16 -5.31
C LYS A 41 5.07 -18.72 -3.89
N TYR A 42 3.94 -19.31 -3.48
CA TYR A 42 3.80 -19.93 -2.16
C TYR A 42 4.80 -21.05 -1.94
N SER A 43 4.91 -22.01 -2.88
CA SER A 43 5.83 -23.15 -2.79
C SER A 43 7.30 -22.73 -2.74
N LYS A 44 7.64 -21.56 -3.31
CA LYS A 44 8.99 -20.98 -3.29
C LYS A 44 9.21 -20.03 -2.10
N GLY A 45 8.22 -19.84 -1.23
CA GLY A 45 8.30 -18.86 -0.14
C GLY A 45 8.45 -17.42 -0.60
N GLN A 46 7.84 -17.04 -1.74
CA GLN A 46 7.99 -15.74 -2.40
C GLN A 46 6.73 -14.84 -2.27
N LEU A 47 5.80 -15.17 -1.36
CA LEU A 47 4.68 -14.28 -1.10
C LEU A 47 5.18 -13.00 -0.40
N SER A 48 4.55 -11.89 -0.71
CA SER A 48 4.92 -10.55 -0.20
C SER A 48 4.76 -10.40 1.32
N VAL A 49 3.88 -11.19 1.91
CA VAL A 49 3.61 -11.20 3.35
C VAL A 49 4.16 -12.49 3.94
N ASN A 50 5.15 -12.36 4.81
CA ASN A 50 5.64 -13.46 5.63
C ASN A 50 4.75 -13.60 6.87
N ASN A 51 4.64 -14.85 7.35
CA ASN A 51 3.95 -15.14 8.59
C ASN A 51 2.50 -14.63 8.61
N TRP A 52 1.76 -14.93 7.52
CA TRP A 52 0.38 -14.52 7.30
C TRP A 52 -0.53 -14.85 8.49
N ASN A 53 -0.35 -16.00 9.13
CA ASN A 53 -1.15 -16.40 10.28
C ASN A 53 -0.94 -15.46 11.48
N ASN A 54 0.30 -15.13 11.81
CA ASN A 54 0.59 -14.19 12.91
C ASN A 54 -0.01 -12.79 12.64
N ILE A 55 0.04 -12.32 11.40
CA ILE A 55 -0.57 -11.03 11.02
C ILE A 55 -2.10 -11.11 11.17
N LYS A 56 -2.74 -12.21 10.77
CA LYS A 56 -4.18 -12.41 10.99
C LYS A 56 -4.55 -12.40 12.47
N ASP A 57 -3.74 -13.04 13.33
CA ASP A 57 -3.98 -13.07 14.76
C ASP A 57 -3.86 -11.69 15.40
N ILE A 58 -2.84 -10.92 15.00
CA ILE A 58 -2.68 -9.51 15.44
C ILE A 58 -3.90 -8.67 15.02
N ILE A 59 -4.31 -8.75 13.74
CA ILE A 59 -5.48 -8.04 13.22
C ILE A 59 -6.74 -8.43 13.96
N LYS A 60 -6.93 -9.74 14.24
CA LYS A 60 -8.09 -10.23 14.98
C LYS A 60 -8.12 -9.69 16.40
N ASN A 61 -7.01 -9.73 17.12
CA ASN A 61 -6.93 -9.22 18.49
C ASN A 61 -7.26 -7.72 18.56
N ILE A 62 -6.73 -6.93 17.62
CA ILE A 62 -7.04 -5.50 17.52
C ILE A 62 -8.53 -5.29 17.17
N PHE A 63 -9.09 -6.08 16.26
CA PHE A 63 -10.50 -6.01 15.89
C PHE A 63 -11.41 -6.27 17.10
N ASP A 64 -11.14 -7.34 17.86
CA ASP A 64 -11.92 -7.73 19.02
C ASP A 64 -11.86 -6.65 20.12
N GLU A 65 -10.70 -6.02 20.31
CA GLU A 65 -10.51 -4.91 21.26
C GLU A 65 -11.28 -3.66 20.83
N VAL A 66 -11.08 -3.21 19.57
CA VAL A 66 -11.67 -1.98 19.04
C VAL A 66 -13.20 -2.09 18.89
N LYS A 67 -13.72 -3.29 18.63
CA LYS A 67 -15.16 -3.55 18.54
C LYS A 67 -15.94 -3.15 19.80
N LEU A 68 -15.30 -3.18 20.95
CA LEU A 68 -15.90 -2.81 22.24
C LEU A 68 -16.01 -1.30 22.43
N ASP A 69 -15.32 -0.50 21.64
CA ASP A 69 -15.35 0.97 21.73
C ASP A 69 -16.57 1.51 20.98
N ASN A 70 -17.43 2.20 21.72
CA ASN A 70 -18.74 2.64 21.24
C ASN A 70 -18.84 4.15 21.05
N ASN A 71 -17.70 4.86 20.98
CA ASN A 71 -17.64 6.30 20.80
C ASN A 71 -17.92 6.72 19.35
N GLY A 72 -18.29 8.00 19.21
CA GLY A 72 -18.61 8.62 17.92
C GLY A 72 -20.10 8.57 17.59
N ASP A 73 -20.48 9.33 16.56
CA ASP A 73 -21.86 9.48 16.09
C ASP A 73 -21.94 9.21 14.59
N VAL A 74 -23.05 8.67 14.10
CA VAL A 74 -23.28 8.50 12.66
C VAL A 74 -23.47 9.85 11.97
N ALA A 75 -23.10 9.97 10.71
CA ALA A 75 -23.39 11.16 9.91
C ALA A 75 -24.90 11.32 9.75
N SER A 76 -25.42 12.52 9.96
CA SER A 76 -26.86 12.79 9.99
C SER A 76 -27.32 13.87 9.00
N TYR A 77 -26.43 14.31 8.09
CA TYR A 77 -26.79 15.37 7.14
C TYR A 77 -27.67 14.88 5.97
N ILE A 78 -27.76 13.57 5.74
CA ILE A 78 -28.73 12.92 4.85
C ILE A 78 -29.33 11.68 5.54
N PRO A 79 -30.62 11.35 5.25
CA PRO A 79 -31.32 10.24 5.91
C PRO A 79 -30.59 8.89 5.78
N GLU A 80 -30.09 8.58 4.59
CA GLU A 80 -29.48 7.29 4.28
C GLU A 80 -28.18 7.03 5.07
N LEU A 81 -27.55 8.06 5.62
CA LEU A 81 -26.42 7.92 6.54
C LEU A 81 -26.88 7.89 8.00
N ALA A 82 -27.96 8.64 8.33
CA ALA A 82 -28.51 8.69 9.69
C ALA A 82 -29.15 7.37 10.11
N ASP A 83 -29.81 6.66 9.18
CA ASP A 83 -30.56 5.42 9.42
C ASP A 83 -29.70 4.16 9.42
N VAL A 84 -28.38 4.31 9.27
CA VAL A 84 -27.44 3.16 9.26
C VAL A 84 -27.32 2.56 10.67
N ASP A 85 -27.25 1.22 10.76
CA ASP A 85 -26.93 0.53 12.02
C ASP A 85 -25.54 0.96 12.52
N SER A 86 -25.53 1.71 13.62
CA SER A 86 -24.33 2.30 14.22
C SER A 86 -23.33 1.29 14.76
N GLU A 87 -23.76 0.04 15.00
CA GLU A 87 -22.92 -1.01 15.59
C GLU A 87 -22.10 -1.77 14.58
N LEU A 88 -22.35 -1.57 13.30
CA LEU A 88 -21.58 -2.22 12.23
C LEU A 88 -20.09 -1.96 12.35
N PHE A 89 -19.32 -3.04 12.25
CA PHE A 89 -17.87 -2.99 12.21
C PHE A 89 -17.30 -4.15 11.40
N GLY A 90 -16.60 -3.86 10.33
CA GLY A 90 -16.01 -4.86 9.47
C GLY A 90 -14.65 -4.43 8.94
N ILE A 91 -13.80 -5.41 8.65
CA ILE A 91 -12.45 -5.22 8.10
C ILE A 91 -12.21 -6.20 6.96
N THR A 92 -11.53 -5.73 5.92
CA THR A 92 -10.99 -6.57 4.85
C THR A 92 -9.55 -6.17 4.56
N VAL A 93 -8.66 -7.15 4.56
CA VAL A 93 -7.25 -7.03 4.15
C VAL A 93 -7.06 -7.80 2.85
N VAL A 94 -6.39 -7.19 1.88
CA VAL A 94 -6.03 -7.82 0.61
C VAL A 94 -4.55 -7.59 0.32
N THR A 95 -3.75 -8.66 0.26
CA THR A 95 -2.32 -8.58 -0.08
C THR A 95 -2.11 -8.36 -1.58
N VAL A 96 -0.93 -7.89 -1.98
CA VAL A 96 -0.57 -7.76 -3.40
C VAL A 96 -0.52 -9.10 -4.14
N ASP A 97 -0.41 -10.22 -3.42
CA ASP A 97 -0.53 -11.58 -3.99
C ASP A 97 -1.99 -12.06 -4.07
N GLY A 98 -2.94 -11.29 -3.50
CA GLY A 98 -4.37 -11.56 -3.56
C GLY A 98 -4.90 -12.44 -2.43
N GLN A 99 -4.14 -12.64 -1.34
CA GLN A 99 -4.67 -13.24 -0.11
C GLN A 99 -5.68 -12.28 0.52
N VAL A 100 -6.75 -12.81 1.08
CA VAL A 100 -7.83 -12.05 1.72
C VAL A 100 -8.02 -12.50 3.16
N TYR A 101 -8.18 -11.54 4.06
CA TYR A 101 -8.65 -11.77 5.43
C TYR A 101 -9.79 -10.82 5.76
N GLN A 102 -10.86 -11.35 6.32
CA GLN A 102 -12.09 -10.60 6.58
C GLN A 102 -12.60 -10.87 8.00
N LEU A 103 -13.09 -9.82 8.66
CA LEU A 103 -13.69 -9.88 10.00
C LEU A 103 -14.94 -9.01 10.09
N GLY A 104 -15.90 -9.42 10.88
CA GLY A 104 -17.10 -8.65 11.21
C GLY A 104 -18.11 -8.52 10.06
N ASP A 105 -18.72 -7.36 9.93
CA ASP A 105 -19.86 -7.07 9.03
C ASP A 105 -19.41 -6.81 7.59
N ILE A 106 -18.89 -7.85 6.93
CA ILE A 106 -18.22 -7.75 5.62
C ILE A 106 -19.17 -7.64 4.44
N ASP A 107 -20.41 -8.10 4.59
CA ASP A 107 -21.41 -8.14 3.51
C ASP A 107 -22.29 -6.88 3.45
N GLN A 108 -22.15 -6.00 4.45
CA GLN A 108 -22.88 -4.75 4.49
C GLN A 108 -22.49 -3.87 3.29
N LYS A 109 -23.49 -3.32 2.64
CA LYS A 109 -23.32 -2.30 1.59
C LYS A 109 -23.24 -0.91 2.22
N PHE A 110 -22.38 -0.08 1.67
CA PHE A 110 -22.21 1.32 2.07
C PHE A 110 -21.83 2.17 0.86
N CYS A 111 -22.17 3.46 0.88
CA CYS A 111 -21.71 4.41 -0.13
C CYS A 111 -20.26 4.81 0.12
N VAL A 112 -19.47 4.90 -0.95
CA VAL A 112 -18.02 5.20 -0.85
C VAL A 112 -17.74 6.65 -0.48
N GLN A 113 -18.67 7.54 -0.72
CA GLN A 113 -18.58 8.95 -0.39
C GLN A 113 -17.23 9.57 -0.84
N SER A 114 -16.54 10.31 0.04
CA SER A 114 -15.24 10.91 -0.26
C SER A 114 -14.12 9.91 -0.57
N CYS A 115 -14.34 8.62 -0.35
CA CYS A 115 -13.42 7.57 -0.78
C CYS A 115 -13.35 7.41 -2.31
N SER A 116 -14.26 8.03 -3.06
CA SER A 116 -14.22 8.11 -4.54
C SER A 116 -13.17 9.08 -5.08
N LYS A 117 -12.76 10.10 -4.30
CA LYS A 117 -11.92 11.21 -4.76
C LYS A 117 -10.54 10.78 -5.31
N PRO A 118 -9.78 9.89 -4.65
CA PRO A 118 -8.50 9.43 -5.18
C PRO A 118 -8.63 8.72 -6.52
N ILE A 119 -9.72 7.98 -6.73
CA ILE A 119 -9.96 7.25 -7.98
C ILE A 119 -10.34 8.21 -9.11
N THR A 120 -11.21 9.19 -8.84
CA THR A 120 -11.56 10.25 -9.81
C THR A 120 -10.32 11.03 -10.25
N TYR A 121 -9.44 11.39 -9.30
CA TYR A 121 -8.16 12.03 -9.59
C TYR A 121 -7.25 11.11 -10.42
N GLY A 122 -7.14 9.83 -10.07
CA GLY A 122 -6.37 8.85 -10.84
C GLY A 122 -6.84 8.73 -12.28
N ILE A 123 -8.16 8.70 -12.52
CA ILE A 123 -8.77 8.69 -13.86
C ILE A 123 -8.39 9.96 -14.65
N ALA A 124 -8.41 11.13 -14.00
CA ALA A 124 -8.02 12.39 -14.63
C ALA A 124 -6.54 12.37 -15.05
N ILE A 125 -5.64 11.90 -14.16
CA ILE A 125 -4.19 11.76 -14.45
C ILE A 125 -3.93 10.77 -15.59
N GLU A 126 -4.59 9.60 -15.61
CA GLU A 126 -4.45 8.64 -16.72
C GLU A 126 -4.92 9.21 -18.05
N THR A 127 -5.97 10.04 -18.03
CA THR A 127 -6.55 10.61 -19.23
C THR A 127 -5.75 11.75 -19.81
N PHE A 128 -5.23 12.66 -18.98
CA PHE A 128 -4.64 13.93 -19.43
C PHE A 128 -3.18 14.13 -19.04
N GLY A 129 -2.68 13.33 -18.13
CA GLY A 129 -1.34 13.50 -17.55
C GLY A 129 -1.30 14.54 -16.42
N GLU A 130 -0.20 14.52 -15.69
CA GLU A 130 0.01 15.36 -14.49
C GLU A 130 -0.03 16.85 -14.80
N ASP A 131 0.71 17.28 -15.80
CA ASP A 131 0.88 18.70 -16.14
C ASP A 131 -0.45 19.37 -16.46
N VAL A 132 -1.35 18.62 -17.12
CA VAL A 132 -2.68 19.13 -17.45
C VAL A 132 -3.56 19.18 -16.20
N VAL A 133 -3.65 18.11 -15.43
CA VAL A 133 -4.52 18.05 -14.24
C VAL A 133 -4.10 19.12 -13.22
N HIS A 134 -2.81 19.26 -12.95
CA HIS A 134 -2.32 20.24 -11.98
C HIS A 134 -2.25 21.68 -12.49
N ASN A 135 -2.67 21.90 -13.72
CA ASN A 135 -3.03 23.23 -14.19
C ASN A 135 -4.37 23.73 -13.62
N PHE A 136 -5.24 22.81 -13.14
CA PHE A 136 -6.58 23.11 -12.63
C PHE A 136 -6.75 22.82 -11.12
N VAL A 137 -5.89 22.02 -10.53
CA VAL A 137 -5.95 21.65 -9.10
C VAL A 137 -4.54 21.59 -8.51
N GLY A 138 -4.35 22.09 -7.30
CA GLY A 138 -3.08 22.04 -6.57
C GLY A 138 -2.74 20.66 -6.04
N LYS A 139 -1.70 20.60 -5.19
CA LYS A 139 -1.17 19.38 -4.57
C LYS A 139 -1.02 19.50 -3.05
N GLU A 140 -1.27 20.70 -2.51
CA GLU A 140 -0.96 21.02 -1.13
C GLU A 140 -2.17 20.84 -0.20
N PRO A 141 -1.97 20.45 1.06
CA PRO A 141 -2.99 20.56 2.09
C PRO A 141 -3.55 21.98 2.16
N SER A 142 -4.85 22.13 2.38
CA SER A 142 -5.46 23.46 2.50
C SER A 142 -5.10 24.17 3.81
N GLY A 143 -4.70 23.42 4.83
CA GLY A 143 -4.57 23.92 6.20
C GLY A 143 -5.92 24.37 6.81
N ARG A 144 -7.04 23.98 6.17
CA ARG A 144 -8.41 24.38 6.49
C ARG A 144 -9.35 23.21 6.29
N ASN A 145 -10.59 23.34 6.80
CA ASN A 145 -11.60 22.29 6.68
C ASN A 145 -11.85 21.90 5.19
N PHE A 146 -12.08 20.61 4.94
CA PHE A 146 -12.22 20.02 3.59
C PHE A 146 -13.36 20.60 2.75
N ASN A 147 -14.34 21.25 3.36
CA ASN A 147 -15.48 21.91 2.72
C ASN A 147 -15.49 23.44 2.88
N GLU A 148 -14.39 24.03 3.36
CA GLU A 148 -14.27 25.47 3.49
C GLU A 148 -14.23 26.17 2.12
N LEU A 149 -14.85 27.36 2.05
CA LEU A 149 -14.87 28.20 0.84
C LEU A 149 -13.52 28.90 0.67
N CYS A 150 -12.51 28.16 0.26
CA CYS A 150 -11.18 28.69 0.00
C CYS A 150 -10.55 28.08 -1.25
N LEU A 151 -9.76 28.91 -1.93
CA LEU A 151 -8.90 28.54 -3.05
C LEU A 151 -7.47 28.99 -2.73
N ASN A 152 -6.49 28.43 -3.43
CA ASN A 152 -5.12 28.84 -3.30
C ASN A 152 -4.87 30.21 -3.96
N GLN A 153 -3.63 30.71 -3.90
CA GLN A 153 -3.26 32.04 -4.44
C GLN A 153 -3.49 32.14 -5.96
N ASP A 154 -3.49 31.03 -6.68
CA ASP A 154 -3.77 30.98 -8.12
C ASP A 154 -5.29 30.92 -8.43
N GLY A 155 -6.17 30.98 -7.41
CA GLY A 155 -7.61 30.81 -7.59
C GLY A 155 -8.05 29.37 -7.86
N LEU A 156 -7.23 28.37 -7.53
CA LEU A 156 -7.48 26.95 -7.78
C LEU A 156 -7.72 26.20 -6.47
N PRO A 157 -8.42 25.05 -6.50
CA PRO A 157 -8.50 24.14 -5.35
C PRO A 157 -7.12 23.70 -4.89
N HIS A 158 -6.89 23.58 -3.58
CA HIS A 158 -5.60 23.23 -2.98
C HIS A 158 -5.13 21.82 -3.37
N ASN A 159 -6.03 20.84 -3.37
CA ASN A 159 -5.74 19.45 -3.74
C ASN A 159 -7.00 18.70 -4.19
N PRO A 160 -6.88 17.53 -4.88
CA PRO A 160 -8.01 16.76 -5.40
C PRO A 160 -8.86 16.06 -4.33
N LEU A 161 -8.42 15.99 -3.07
CA LEU A 161 -9.08 15.19 -2.02
C LEU A 161 -10.00 16.00 -1.12
N ILE A 162 -10.04 17.33 -1.27
CA ILE A 162 -11.07 18.22 -0.72
C ILE A 162 -12.24 18.37 -1.71
N ASN A 163 -13.39 18.90 -1.26
CA ASN A 163 -14.58 18.96 -2.11
C ASN A 163 -14.36 19.78 -3.39
N SER A 164 -13.81 21.00 -3.30
CA SER A 164 -13.54 21.84 -4.46
C SER A 164 -12.62 21.15 -5.48
N GLY A 165 -11.55 20.50 -5.01
CA GLY A 165 -10.61 19.80 -5.89
C GLY A 165 -11.18 18.52 -6.50
N SER A 166 -12.08 17.84 -5.80
CA SER A 166 -12.76 16.68 -6.35
C SER A 166 -13.81 17.07 -7.40
N ILE A 167 -14.56 18.15 -7.18
CA ILE A 167 -15.46 18.74 -8.19
C ILE A 167 -14.62 19.09 -9.43
N MET A 168 -13.47 19.75 -9.27
CA MET A 168 -12.57 20.06 -10.38
C MET A 168 -12.07 18.78 -11.09
N SER A 169 -11.61 17.77 -10.36
CA SER A 169 -11.15 16.49 -10.95
C SER A 169 -12.25 15.77 -11.71
N THR A 170 -13.51 15.88 -11.24
CA THR A 170 -14.67 15.33 -11.93
C THR A 170 -14.89 15.97 -13.30
N THR A 171 -14.63 17.28 -13.43
CA THR A 171 -14.74 17.97 -14.73
C THR A 171 -13.78 17.39 -15.77
N LEU A 172 -12.67 16.79 -15.34
CA LEU A 172 -11.64 16.19 -16.18
C LEU A 172 -11.96 14.73 -16.60
N VAL A 173 -13.05 14.15 -16.11
CA VAL A 173 -13.49 12.81 -16.54
C VAL A 173 -14.27 12.92 -17.84
N LYS A 174 -13.61 12.63 -18.99
CA LYS A 174 -14.23 12.66 -20.33
C LYS A 174 -15.10 13.90 -20.57
N PRO A 175 -14.57 15.13 -20.46
CA PRO A 175 -15.34 16.37 -20.42
C PRO A 175 -16.25 16.61 -21.63
N ASN A 176 -15.91 16.04 -22.80
CA ASN A 176 -16.66 16.23 -24.04
C ASN A 176 -17.75 15.17 -24.29
N ASP A 177 -17.86 14.19 -23.39
CA ASP A 177 -18.87 13.13 -23.50
C ASP A 177 -20.14 13.50 -22.72
N SER A 178 -21.27 12.88 -23.08
CA SER A 178 -22.51 13.02 -22.32
C SER A 178 -22.31 12.50 -20.87
N GLN A 179 -23.10 12.99 -19.93
CA GLN A 179 -23.04 12.61 -18.52
C GLN A 179 -23.07 11.10 -18.31
N SER A 180 -23.97 10.40 -19.04
CA SER A 180 -24.06 8.94 -19.00
C SER A 180 -22.75 8.26 -19.44
N LYS A 181 -22.11 8.71 -20.51
CA LYS A 181 -20.83 8.17 -20.98
C LYS A 181 -19.70 8.43 -19.96
N ARG A 182 -19.68 9.61 -19.36
CA ARG A 182 -18.72 10.01 -18.31
C ARG A 182 -18.86 9.13 -17.08
N PHE A 183 -20.09 8.93 -16.62
CA PHE A 183 -20.40 8.06 -15.48
C PHE A 183 -19.96 6.61 -15.76
N ASN A 184 -20.38 6.04 -16.89
CA ASN A 184 -20.04 4.67 -17.28
C ASN A 184 -18.53 4.48 -17.47
N PHE A 185 -17.82 5.49 -17.95
CA PHE A 185 -16.37 5.44 -18.06
C PHE A 185 -15.70 5.33 -16.69
N ALA A 186 -16.11 6.13 -15.71
CA ALA A 186 -15.59 6.04 -14.35
C ALA A 186 -16.02 4.71 -13.68
N LEU A 187 -17.27 4.28 -13.86
CA LEU A 187 -17.77 3.02 -13.32
C LEU A 187 -16.97 1.81 -13.83
N ASN A 188 -16.50 1.84 -15.08
CA ASN A 188 -15.63 0.80 -15.62
C ASN A 188 -14.29 0.72 -14.88
N TYR A 189 -13.68 1.86 -14.49
CA TYR A 189 -12.49 1.84 -13.62
C TYR A 189 -12.80 1.20 -12.27
N TRP A 190 -13.91 1.57 -11.65
CA TRP A 190 -14.34 0.98 -10.38
C TRP A 190 -14.53 -0.53 -10.48
N ASN A 191 -15.24 -1.02 -11.50
CA ASN A 191 -15.45 -2.44 -11.71
C ASN A 191 -14.12 -3.20 -11.84
N ARG A 192 -13.18 -2.68 -12.63
CA ARG A 192 -11.87 -3.29 -12.81
C ARG A 192 -11.06 -3.28 -11.51
N LEU A 193 -11.06 -2.18 -10.76
CA LEU A 193 -10.37 -2.05 -9.46
C LEU A 193 -10.89 -3.05 -8.42
N THR A 194 -12.16 -3.39 -8.48
CA THR A 194 -12.85 -4.28 -7.54
C THR A 194 -13.07 -5.70 -8.07
N SER A 195 -12.35 -6.10 -9.12
CA SER A 195 -12.50 -7.43 -9.78
C SER A 195 -13.94 -7.75 -10.21
N ASN A 196 -14.72 -6.75 -10.61
CA ASN A 196 -16.12 -6.84 -10.99
C ASN A 196 -17.05 -7.41 -9.87
N LEU A 197 -16.68 -7.25 -8.60
CA LEU A 197 -17.49 -7.72 -7.47
C LEU A 197 -18.64 -6.78 -7.08
N GLY A 198 -19.20 -6.08 -8.03
CA GLY A 198 -20.46 -5.37 -7.85
C GLY A 198 -20.30 -4.02 -7.15
N ILE A 199 -19.86 -3.02 -7.90
CA ILE A 199 -20.13 -1.62 -7.57
C ILE A 199 -21.51 -1.30 -8.11
N SER A 200 -22.38 -0.74 -7.28
CA SER A 200 -23.72 -0.27 -7.65
C SER A 200 -23.85 1.24 -7.45
N PHE A 201 -24.90 1.81 -8.01
CA PHE A 201 -25.25 3.22 -7.81
C PHE A 201 -26.48 3.31 -6.91
N ASN A 202 -26.37 4.09 -5.84
CA ASN A 202 -27.47 4.33 -4.92
C ASN A 202 -28.15 5.66 -5.27
N ASN A 203 -29.32 5.58 -5.90
CA ASN A 203 -30.06 6.74 -6.36
C ASN A 203 -30.64 7.58 -5.19
N SER A 204 -31.04 6.95 -4.08
CA SER A 204 -31.57 7.69 -2.92
C SER A 204 -30.49 8.58 -2.32
N VAL A 205 -29.30 8.02 -2.08
CA VAL A 205 -28.14 8.81 -1.61
C VAL A 205 -27.80 9.94 -2.58
N TYR A 206 -27.82 9.69 -3.90
CA TYR A 206 -27.57 10.72 -4.90
C TYR A 206 -28.57 11.89 -4.80
N LEU A 207 -29.86 11.59 -4.65
CA LEU A 207 -30.89 12.62 -4.53
C LEU A 207 -30.71 13.42 -3.24
N SER A 208 -30.51 12.77 -2.11
CA SER A 208 -30.28 13.44 -0.82
C SER A 208 -29.00 14.30 -0.82
N GLU A 209 -27.91 13.81 -1.41
CA GLU A 209 -26.67 14.58 -1.60
C GLU A 209 -26.89 15.83 -2.46
N LYS A 210 -27.67 15.71 -3.52
CA LYS A 210 -28.00 16.83 -4.42
C LYS A 210 -28.86 17.88 -3.71
N ASP A 211 -29.85 17.45 -2.92
CA ASP A 211 -30.79 18.34 -2.23
C ASP A 211 -30.11 19.09 -1.05
N SER A 212 -29.09 18.49 -0.42
CA SER A 212 -28.35 19.07 0.70
C SER A 212 -27.04 19.78 0.29
N ALA A 213 -26.82 20.05 -1.00
CA ALA A 213 -25.52 20.38 -1.57
C ALA A 213 -25.15 21.87 -1.58
N ASP A 214 -25.83 22.76 -0.86
CA ASP A 214 -25.61 24.22 -0.92
C ASP A 214 -24.11 24.60 -0.87
N ARG A 215 -23.36 23.99 0.05
CA ARG A 215 -21.92 24.24 0.18
C ARG A 215 -21.14 23.86 -1.07
N ASN A 216 -21.47 22.77 -1.73
CA ASN A 216 -20.81 22.32 -2.95
C ASN A 216 -21.17 23.22 -4.14
N TYR A 217 -22.40 23.73 -4.21
CA TYR A 217 -22.78 24.76 -5.18
C TYR A 217 -21.99 26.05 -4.95
N CYS A 218 -21.87 26.52 -3.71
CA CYS A 218 -21.06 27.70 -3.37
C CYS A 218 -19.60 27.53 -3.82
N LEU A 219 -18.99 26.37 -3.55
CA LEU A 219 -17.62 26.05 -4.00
C LEU A 219 -17.51 26.10 -5.54
N ALA A 220 -18.47 25.53 -6.25
CA ALA A 220 -18.46 25.51 -7.70
C ALA A 220 -18.64 26.91 -8.30
N TYR A 221 -19.55 27.72 -7.77
CA TYR A 221 -19.72 29.12 -8.20
C TYR A 221 -18.51 29.98 -7.89
N MET A 222 -17.86 29.80 -6.75
CA MET A 222 -16.59 30.48 -6.42
C MET A 222 -15.48 30.13 -7.43
N MET A 223 -15.34 28.86 -7.79
CA MET A 223 -14.39 28.44 -8.81
C MET A 223 -14.74 29.00 -10.20
N GLN A 224 -16.03 29.14 -10.50
CA GLN A 224 -16.50 29.75 -11.77
C GLN A 224 -16.18 31.24 -11.79
N GLU A 225 -16.43 31.99 -10.71
CA GLU A 225 -16.09 33.40 -10.57
C GLU A 225 -14.58 33.64 -10.78
N LYS A 226 -13.74 32.78 -10.22
CA LYS A 226 -12.27 32.83 -10.38
C LYS A 226 -11.77 32.27 -11.72
N LYS A 227 -12.68 31.84 -12.61
CA LYS A 227 -12.39 31.22 -13.89
C LYS A 227 -11.51 29.97 -13.81
N SER A 228 -11.49 29.31 -12.63
CA SER A 228 -10.67 28.14 -12.36
C SER A 228 -10.93 26.99 -13.35
N PHE A 229 -12.17 26.89 -13.88
CA PHE A 229 -12.56 25.89 -14.88
C PHE A 229 -12.05 26.21 -16.30
N GLN A 230 -11.70 27.45 -16.62
CA GLN A 230 -11.43 27.91 -17.98
C GLN A 230 -9.97 28.16 -18.28
N GLU A 231 -9.25 28.76 -17.35
CA GLU A 231 -7.93 29.33 -17.65
C GLU A 231 -6.77 28.49 -17.13
N GLY A 232 -6.92 27.79 -15.97
CA GLY A 232 -5.80 27.10 -15.33
C GLY A 232 -4.56 28.00 -15.16
N LYS A 233 -3.44 27.43 -14.74
CA LYS A 233 -2.18 28.18 -14.52
C LYS A 233 -1.45 28.58 -15.80
N SER A 234 -1.70 27.96 -16.94
CA SER A 234 -0.91 28.13 -18.16
C SER A 234 -1.74 28.33 -19.42
N LYS A 235 -1.63 29.52 -20.01
CA LYS A 235 -2.22 29.83 -21.31
C LYS A 235 -1.72 28.93 -22.46
N LYS A 236 -0.51 28.37 -22.38
CA LYS A 236 0.07 27.51 -23.44
C LYS A 236 -0.58 26.11 -23.51
N ILE A 237 -1.05 25.54 -22.39
CA ILE A 237 -1.79 24.28 -22.36
C ILE A 237 -3.20 24.50 -22.93
N SER A 238 -3.72 25.73 -22.80
CA SER A 238 -5.07 26.08 -23.19
C SER A 238 -5.37 25.96 -24.69
N ASP A 239 -4.43 26.25 -25.60
CA ASP A 239 -4.76 26.37 -27.02
C ASP A 239 -5.02 25.03 -27.73
N LYS A 240 -4.37 23.94 -27.31
CA LYS A 240 -4.72 22.59 -27.78
C LYS A 240 -5.95 22.00 -27.07
N ILE A 241 -6.21 22.43 -25.86
CA ILE A 241 -7.24 21.90 -24.97
C ILE A 241 -8.49 22.79 -24.98
N LYS A 242 -8.37 24.09 -25.18
CA LYS A 242 -9.49 25.05 -25.30
C LYS A 242 -10.52 24.67 -26.37
N ARG A 243 -10.13 24.03 -27.45
CA ARG A 243 -11.08 23.56 -28.49
C ARG A 243 -11.87 22.31 -28.07
N LYS A 244 -11.48 21.62 -26.97
CA LYS A 244 -12.13 20.42 -26.45
C LYS A 244 -12.80 20.62 -25.09
N TRP A 245 -12.56 21.73 -24.41
CA TRP A 245 -13.07 22.01 -23.07
C TRP A 245 -14.05 23.18 -23.07
N GLU A 246 -15.09 23.07 -23.84
CA GLU A 246 -16.34 23.68 -23.42
C GLU A 246 -16.74 22.92 -22.17
N LEU A 247 -16.31 23.43 -21.03
CA LEU A 247 -16.63 22.87 -19.72
C LEU A 247 -18.15 22.81 -19.63
N GLY A 248 -18.67 21.61 -19.61
CA GLY A 248 -20.08 21.36 -19.51
C GLY A 248 -20.70 22.13 -18.36
N ASP A 249 -21.99 22.36 -18.42
CA ASP A 249 -22.77 23.05 -17.40
C ASP A 249 -22.27 22.68 -15.98
N LEU A 250 -21.96 23.69 -15.17
CA LEU A 250 -21.51 23.56 -13.78
C LEU A 250 -22.39 22.56 -13.01
N LYS A 251 -23.71 22.60 -13.23
CA LYS A 251 -24.66 21.68 -12.60
C LYS A 251 -24.40 20.23 -13.01
N SER A 252 -24.15 19.97 -14.31
CA SER A 252 -23.86 18.62 -14.81
C SER A 252 -22.58 18.03 -14.19
N ASN A 253 -21.56 18.85 -13.96
CA ASN A 253 -20.35 18.43 -13.28
C ASN A 253 -20.55 18.14 -11.79
N LEU A 254 -21.36 18.94 -11.11
CA LEU A 254 -21.75 18.68 -9.72
C LEU A 254 -22.59 17.42 -9.60
N GLU A 255 -23.55 17.21 -10.49
CA GLU A 255 -24.36 15.98 -10.52
C GLU A 255 -23.48 14.74 -10.69
N LEU A 256 -22.48 14.78 -11.57
CA LEU A 256 -21.53 13.68 -11.74
C LEU A 256 -20.67 13.47 -10.47
N TYR A 257 -20.27 14.55 -9.80
CA TYR A 257 -19.57 14.48 -8.51
C TYR A 257 -20.43 13.78 -7.44
N PHE A 258 -21.71 14.14 -7.32
CA PHE A 258 -22.64 13.49 -6.39
C PHE A 258 -22.86 12.02 -6.75
N GLN A 259 -22.95 11.69 -8.06
CA GLN A 259 -23.05 10.31 -8.52
C GLN A 259 -21.81 9.48 -8.09
N PHE A 260 -20.60 10.04 -8.16
CA PHE A 260 -19.40 9.34 -7.70
C PHE A 260 -19.37 9.16 -6.18
N CYS A 261 -19.89 10.11 -5.40
CA CYS A 261 -20.06 9.95 -3.96
C CYS A 261 -21.08 8.85 -3.60
N SER A 262 -22.08 8.65 -4.45
CA SER A 262 -23.20 7.72 -4.26
C SER A 262 -22.96 6.33 -4.84
N LEU A 263 -21.73 6.02 -5.24
CA LEU A 263 -21.35 4.65 -5.57
C LEU A 263 -21.38 3.78 -4.31
N GLU A 264 -22.00 2.62 -4.42
CA GLU A 264 -22.22 1.69 -3.32
C GLU A 264 -21.35 0.44 -3.49
N SER A 265 -20.75 -0.03 -2.41
CA SER A 265 -19.78 -1.11 -2.41
C SER A 265 -19.89 -1.99 -1.15
N ARG A 266 -19.09 -3.04 -1.10
CA ARG A 266 -18.82 -3.87 0.09
C ARG A 266 -17.34 -3.88 0.43
N LEU A 267 -17.01 -4.29 1.65
CA LEU A 267 -15.63 -4.31 2.14
C LEU A 267 -14.66 -5.10 1.26
N LEU A 268 -15.06 -6.26 0.73
CA LEU A 268 -14.19 -7.04 -0.16
C LEU A 268 -13.82 -6.26 -1.43
N SER A 269 -14.78 -5.58 -2.03
CA SER A 269 -14.56 -4.77 -3.23
C SER A 269 -13.58 -3.62 -2.96
N VAL A 270 -13.76 -2.89 -1.84
CA VAL A 270 -12.85 -1.82 -1.44
C VAL A 270 -11.48 -2.36 -1.02
N GLY A 271 -11.43 -3.53 -0.39
CA GLY A 271 -10.17 -4.22 -0.09
C GLY A 271 -9.37 -4.55 -1.35
N LEU A 272 -10.02 -5.03 -2.41
CA LEU A 272 -9.40 -5.29 -3.72
C LEU A 272 -8.92 -4.01 -4.40
N LEU A 273 -9.71 -2.94 -4.34
CA LEU A 273 -9.27 -1.60 -4.79
C LEU A 273 -8.00 -1.18 -4.04
N ALA A 274 -8.00 -1.29 -2.71
CA ALA A 274 -6.84 -0.94 -1.88
C ALA A 274 -5.63 -1.84 -2.19
N GLY A 275 -5.84 -3.16 -2.37
CA GLY A 275 -4.82 -4.11 -2.80
C GLY A 275 -4.28 -3.80 -4.20
N THR A 276 -5.13 -3.34 -5.13
CA THR A 276 -4.70 -2.87 -6.46
C THR A 276 -3.79 -1.64 -6.37
N LEU A 277 -4.12 -0.68 -5.51
CA LEU A 277 -3.26 0.48 -5.28
C LEU A 277 -1.95 0.06 -4.58
N ALA A 278 -2.01 -0.87 -3.63
CA ALA A 278 -0.81 -1.44 -3.00
C ALA A 278 0.11 -2.15 -4.01
N ASN A 279 -0.47 -2.78 -5.03
CA ASN A 279 0.20 -3.50 -6.11
C ASN A 279 0.55 -2.60 -7.32
N GLY A 280 0.71 -1.29 -7.09
CA GLY A 280 1.14 -0.35 -8.13
C GLY A 280 0.16 -0.17 -9.29
N GLY A 281 -1.12 -0.43 -9.09
CA GLY A 281 -2.19 -0.25 -10.07
C GLY A 281 -2.57 -1.53 -10.85
N VAL A 282 -2.01 -2.67 -10.46
CA VAL A 282 -2.33 -4.00 -11.02
C VAL A 282 -3.23 -4.74 -10.05
N ASN A 283 -4.40 -5.17 -10.52
CA ASN A 283 -5.34 -5.92 -9.69
C ASN A 283 -4.74 -7.28 -9.26
N PRO A 284 -4.71 -7.59 -7.95
CA PRO A 284 -4.03 -8.80 -7.47
C PRO A 284 -4.72 -10.12 -7.88
N TRP A 285 -6.01 -10.08 -8.24
CA TRP A 285 -6.76 -11.26 -8.66
C TRP A 285 -6.80 -11.46 -10.17
N THR A 286 -6.99 -10.37 -10.92
CA THR A 286 -7.18 -10.43 -12.38
C THR A 286 -5.91 -10.13 -13.17
N SER A 287 -4.86 -9.63 -12.50
CA SER A 287 -3.63 -9.13 -13.14
C SER A 287 -3.90 -7.98 -14.13
N ASP A 288 -5.10 -7.38 -14.09
CA ASP A 288 -5.44 -6.25 -14.95
C ASP A 288 -4.68 -5.00 -14.48
N LYS A 289 -3.97 -4.36 -15.40
CA LYS A 289 -3.29 -3.09 -15.17
C LYS A 289 -4.26 -1.93 -15.39
N ILE A 290 -4.75 -1.35 -14.29
CA ILE A 290 -5.79 -0.31 -14.32
C ILE A 290 -5.18 1.08 -14.32
N PHE A 291 -4.17 1.30 -13.48
CA PHE A 291 -3.41 2.53 -13.40
C PHE A 291 -1.92 2.28 -13.69
N LYS A 292 -1.23 3.28 -14.23
CA LYS A 292 0.23 3.27 -14.26
C LYS A 292 0.79 3.41 -12.85
N TYR A 293 1.94 2.80 -12.60
CA TYR A 293 2.65 2.96 -11.32
C TYR A 293 2.87 4.44 -10.96
N THR A 294 3.21 5.27 -11.94
CA THR A 294 3.40 6.72 -11.73
C THR A 294 2.12 7.43 -11.30
N THR A 295 0.96 7.01 -11.77
CA THR A 295 -0.34 7.53 -11.33
C THR A 295 -0.64 7.10 -9.91
N VAL A 296 -0.43 5.82 -9.58
CA VAL A 296 -0.61 5.31 -8.21
C VAL A 296 0.29 6.06 -7.23
N LYS A 297 1.57 6.27 -7.56
CA LYS A 297 2.48 7.06 -6.72
C LYS A 297 1.88 8.43 -6.36
N LYS A 298 1.27 9.13 -7.31
CA LYS A 298 0.64 10.45 -7.09
C LYS A 298 -0.62 10.35 -6.23
N ILE A 299 -1.46 9.34 -6.47
CA ILE A 299 -2.63 9.06 -5.65
C ILE A 299 -2.20 8.84 -4.19
N LEU A 300 -1.24 7.96 -3.95
CA LEU A 300 -0.78 7.62 -2.60
C LEU A 300 -0.11 8.81 -1.89
N SER A 301 0.66 9.64 -2.62
CA SER A 301 1.26 10.85 -2.06
C SER A 301 0.20 11.82 -1.53
N LEU A 302 -0.87 12.05 -2.31
CA LEU A 302 -1.97 12.92 -1.86
C LEU A 302 -2.81 12.27 -0.76
N MET A 303 -3.01 10.96 -0.78
CA MET A 303 -3.70 10.25 0.30
C MET A 303 -2.95 10.35 1.63
N LEU A 304 -1.61 10.36 1.62
CA LEU A 304 -0.79 10.52 2.82
C LEU A 304 -0.96 11.90 3.44
N THR A 305 -1.01 12.95 2.62
CA THR A 305 -1.01 14.35 3.10
C THR A 305 -2.39 14.96 3.27
N CYS A 306 -3.40 14.45 2.55
CA CYS A 306 -4.73 15.08 2.47
C CYS A 306 -5.90 14.09 2.61
N GLY A 307 -5.64 12.80 2.89
CA GLY A 307 -6.66 11.76 2.78
C GLY A 307 -7.61 11.63 3.96
N MET A 308 -7.24 12.14 5.15
CA MET A 308 -7.95 11.94 6.41
C MET A 308 -8.55 13.24 6.96
N TYR A 309 -9.04 14.10 6.09
CA TYR A 309 -9.56 15.43 6.45
C TYR A 309 -8.53 16.23 7.27
N ASP A 310 -8.97 16.97 8.27
CA ASP A 310 -8.09 17.77 9.14
C ASP A 310 -7.24 16.91 10.09
N TYR A 311 -7.46 15.59 10.11
CA TYR A 311 -6.63 14.60 10.82
C TYR A 311 -5.44 14.10 10.00
N SER A 312 -5.25 14.56 8.75
CA SER A 312 -4.21 14.02 7.85
C SER A 312 -2.79 14.18 8.40
N GLY A 313 -2.49 15.30 9.08
CA GLY A 313 -1.20 15.53 9.72
C GLY A 313 -0.94 14.57 10.87
N GLU A 314 -1.91 14.43 11.78
CA GLU A 314 -1.84 13.50 12.92
C GLU A 314 -1.78 12.04 12.45
N TRP A 315 -2.54 11.69 11.41
CA TRP A 315 -2.48 10.38 10.76
C TRP A 315 -1.09 10.09 10.19
N GLY A 316 -0.50 11.06 9.49
CA GLY A 316 0.86 10.95 8.96
C GLY A 316 1.91 10.76 10.05
N TYR A 317 1.72 11.42 11.21
CA TYR A 317 2.62 11.33 12.37
C TYR A 317 2.50 10.02 13.13
N LYS A 318 1.28 9.52 13.38
CA LYS A 318 1.04 8.31 14.20
C LYS A 318 1.08 7.01 13.40
N ILE A 319 0.50 7.02 12.21
CA ILE A 319 0.22 5.81 11.42
C ILE A 319 1.10 5.74 10.17
N GLY A 320 1.28 6.87 9.50
CA GLY A 320 2.28 7.08 8.45
C GLY A 320 2.07 6.27 7.17
N ILE A 321 0.84 5.86 6.84
CA ILE A 321 0.50 5.19 5.57
C ILE A 321 -0.56 5.98 4.80
N PRO A 322 -0.55 5.94 3.45
CA PRO A 322 -1.60 6.55 2.64
C PRO A 322 -2.98 6.01 2.99
N ALA A 323 -3.96 6.88 3.24
CA ALA A 323 -5.33 6.48 3.54
C ALA A 323 -6.35 7.47 2.99
N LYS A 324 -7.60 7.02 2.85
CA LYS A 324 -8.74 7.88 2.53
C LYS A 324 -9.94 7.53 3.37
N SER A 325 -10.53 8.58 3.97
CA SER A 325 -11.73 8.51 4.78
C SER A 325 -12.97 9.02 4.01
N GLY A 326 -14.12 8.45 4.34
CA GLY A 326 -15.44 8.86 3.87
C GLY A 326 -16.44 8.92 5.01
N VAL A 327 -17.36 9.89 4.96
CA VAL A 327 -18.37 10.14 6.02
C VAL A 327 -19.40 9.02 6.18
N SER A 328 -19.39 8.01 5.32
CA SER A 328 -20.12 6.76 5.54
C SER A 328 -19.53 5.88 6.63
N GLY A 329 -18.35 6.19 7.13
CA GLY A 329 -17.58 5.36 8.07
C GLY A 329 -16.55 4.44 7.40
N LEU A 330 -16.31 4.61 6.09
CA LEU A 330 -15.29 3.87 5.36
C LEU A 330 -13.93 4.56 5.49
N ILE A 331 -12.90 3.77 5.82
CA ILE A 331 -11.48 4.13 5.64
C ILE A 331 -10.81 3.01 4.84
N TYR A 332 -10.06 3.35 3.80
CA TYR A 332 -9.13 2.42 3.21
C TYR A 332 -7.71 2.98 3.24
N ALA A 333 -6.75 2.12 3.58
CA ALA A 333 -5.34 2.46 3.74
C ALA A 333 -4.46 1.50 2.95
N ILE A 334 -3.28 1.99 2.54
CA ILE A 334 -2.40 1.29 1.63
C ILE A 334 -1.03 1.12 2.28
N ILE A 335 -0.54 -0.12 2.32
CA ILE A 335 0.85 -0.44 2.63
C ILE A 335 1.51 -0.82 1.30
N PRO A 336 2.24 0.12 0.65
CA PRO A 336 2.74 -0.08 -0.70
C PRO A 336 3.62 -1.33 -0.85
N GLY A 337 3.35 -2.14 -1.87
CA GLY A 337 4.06 -3.39 -2.14
C GLY A 337 3.70 -4.55 -1.21
N VAL A 338 2.75 -4.37 -0.28
CA VAL A 338 2.37 -5.38 0.73
C VAL A 338 0.88 -5.69 0.69
N MET A 339 0.02 -4.73 1.08
CA MET A 339 -1.42 -4.97 1.19
C MET A 339 -2.23 -3.67 1.20
N GLY A 340 -3.51 -3.78 0.85
CA GLY A 340 -4.54 -2.80 1.12
C GLY A 340 -5.45 -3.26 2.26
N ILE A 341 -5.93 -2.32 3.07
CA ILE A 341 -6.82 -2.58 4.20
C ILE A 341 -8.02 -1.66 4.08
N ALA A 342 -9.23 -2.20 4.14
CA ALA A 342 -10.49 -1.46 4.19
C ALA A 342 -11.19 -1.73 5.51
N VAL A 343 -11.63 -0.68 6.18
CA VAL A 343 -12.36 -0.72 7.45
C VAL A 343 -13.66 0.04 7.27
N TYR A 344 -14.76 -0.53 7.72
CA TYR A 344 -16.06 0.12 7.75
C TYR A 344 -16.65 0.08 9.14
N SER A 345 -16.94 1.26 9.70
CA SER A 345 -17.74 1.44 10.92
C SER A 345 -18.35 2.84 10.88
N PRO A 346 -19.70 2.98 10.94
CA PRO A 346 -20.38 4.24 10.61
C PRO A 346 -20.26 5.32 11.67
N LYS A 347 -19.94 5.01 12.93
CA LYS A 347 -19.68 6.03 13.96
C LYS A 347 -18.41 6.81 13.62
N LEU A 348 -18.54 8.13 13.55
CA LEU A 348 -17.50 9.08 13.19
C LEU A 348 -17.00 9.83 14.43
N ASP A 349 -15.75 10.26 14.38
CA ASP A 349 -15.18 11.23 15.28
C ASP A 349 -15.64 12.67 14.94
N LYS A 350 -15.22 13.65 15.72
CA LYS A 350 -15.59 15.08 15.53
C LYS A 350 -15.08 15.67 14.21
N ILE A 351 -14.10 15.01 13.56
CA ILE A 351 -13.49 15.45 12.29
C ILE A 351 -14.22 14.80 11.10
N GLY A 352 -14.96 13.70 11.32
CA GLY A 352 -15.72 12.97 10.32
C GLY A 352 -15.04 11.69 9.83
N ASN A 353 -14.03 11.20 10.53
CA ASN A 353 -13.40 9.90 10.27
C ASN A 353 -14.10 8.81 11.08
N SER A 354 -14.14 7.58 10.55
CA SER A 354 -14.59 6.41 11.30
C SER A 354 -13.82 6.27 12.61
N TYR A 355 -14.51 6.38 13.75
CA TYR A 355 -13.89 6.34 15.07
C TYR A 355 -13.16 5.01 15.31
N ARG A 356 -13.88 3.88 15.15
CA ARG A 356 -13.29 2.54 15.26
C ARG A 356 -12.20 2.31 14.20
N GLY A 357 -12.39 2.87 12.99
CA GLY A 357 -11.40 2.78 11.91
C GLY A 357 -10.07 3.44 12.27
N VAL A 358 -10.09 4.66 12.79
CA VAL A 358 -8.88 5.37 13.26
C VAL A 358 -8.19 4.58 14.37
N LYS A 359 -8.94 4.16 15.39
CA LYS A 359 -8.42 3.36 16.51
C LYS A 359 -7.78 2.05 16.05
N PHE A 360 -8.41 1.37 15.09
CA PHE A 360 -7.85 0.15 14.50
C PHE A 360 -6.48 0.42 13.87
N PHE A 361 -6.33 1.47 13.06
CA PHE A 361 -5.07 1.77 12.40
C PHE A 361 -4.00 2.30 13.37
N GLU A 362 -4.36 3.05 14.41
CA GLU A 362 -3.43 3.45 15.47
C GLU A 362 -2.81 2.20 16.12
N LYS A 363 -3.64 1.25 16.60
CA LYS A 363 -3.18 0.01 17.21
C LYS A 363 -2.41 -0.90 16.24
N LEU A 364 -2.81 -0.91 14.97
CA LEU A 364 -2.11 -1.66 13.93
C LEU A 364 -0.69 -1.13 13.73
N SER A 365 -0.52 0.20 13.71
CA SER A 365 0.79 0.85 13.59
C SER A 365 1.67 0.64 14.81
N GLU A 366 1.10 0.42 15.99
CA GLU A 366 1.86 0.06 17.20
C GLU A 366 2.41 -1.38 17.16
N LYS A 367 1.71 -2.30 16.49
CA LYS A 367 2.04 -3.74 16.46
C LYS A 367 2.81 -4.15 15.21
N LEU A 368 2.52 -3.53 14.08
CA LEU A 368 3.12 -3.86 12.80
C LEU A 368 4.05 -2.74 12.32
N ASN A 369 5.15 -3.14 11.71
CA ASN A 369 6.10 -2.22 11.07
C ASN A 369 5.52 -1.73 9.74
N ILE A 370 4.62 -0.74 9.79
CA ILE A 370 3.89 -0.21 8.62
C ILE A 370 4.11 1.27 8.35
N HIS A 371 4.55 2.05 9.35
CA HIS A 371 4.83 3.47 9.16
C HIS A 371 5.95 3.66 8.13
N ILE A 372 5.85 4.67 7.24
CA ILE A 372 6.85 4.91 6.18
C ILE A 372 8.26 5.16 6.72
N PHE A 373 8.40 5.60 7.96
CA PHE A 373 9.67 5.83 8.65
C PHE A 373 10.04 4.71 9.63
N ASP A 374 9.26 3.64 9.75
CA ASP A 374 9.63 2.49 10.57
C ASP A 374 10.90 1.84 10.02
N ASN A 375 11.86 1.58 10.92
CA ASN A 375 13.13 0.92 10.60
C ASN A 375 13.11 -0.54 11.08
N GLU A 376 13.48 -1.47 10.23
CA GLU A 376 13.51 -2.91 10.55
C GLU A 376 14.56 -3.29 11.60
N CYS A 377 15.58 -2.43 11.84
CA CYS A 377 16.70 -2.76 12.70
C CYS A 377 16.44 -2.58 14.20
N ASN A 378 15.46 -1.74 14.60
CA ASN A 378 15.27 -1.32 15.99
C ASN A 378 13.80 -1.33 16.45
N SER A 379 12.93 -2.11 15.81
CA SER A 379 11.51 -2.14 16.13
C SER A 379 11.11 -3.49 16.74
N ASP A 380 10.47 -3.45 17.91
CA ASP A 380 9.80 -4.61 18.52
C ASP A 380 8.52 -5.01 17.73
N LYS A 381 8.19 -4.27 16.67
CA LYS A 381 7.03 -4.49 15.82
C LYS A 381 7.23 -5.66 14.85
N VAL A 382 6.14 -6.33 14.53
CA VAL A 382 6.15 -7.41 13.54
C VAL A 382 6.31 -6.83 12.14
N SER A 383 7.35 -7.26 11.40
CA SER A 383 7.54 -6.87 10.00
C SER A 383 6.48 -7.52 9.11
N VAL A 384 5.78 -6.69 8.34
CA VAL A 384 4.78 -7.13 7.35
C VAL A 384 5.41 -7.51 6.01
N LYS A 385 6.59 -6.97 5.71
CA LYS A 385 7.30 -7.25 4.46
C LYS A 385 8.03 -8.57 4.57
N HIS A 386 8.01 -9.32 3.45
CA HIS A 386 8.90 -10.45 3.30
C HIS A 386 10.33 -9.92 3.44
N LYS A 387 11.06 -10.34 4.49
CA LYS A 387 12.52 -10.22 4.48
C LYS A 387 12.98 -11.13 3.35
N GLU A 388 13.35 -10.54 2.24
CA GLU A 388 13.88 -11.29 1.11
C GLU A 388 15.01 -12.20 1.61
N ALA A 389 14.72 -13.49 1.77
CA ALA A 389 15.74 -14.52 1.97
C ALA A 389 16.76 -14.46 0.81
N THR A 390 16.33 -14.00 -0.36
CA THR A 390 17.13 -13.66 -1.53
C THR A 390 18.17 -12.58 -1.22
N ASN A 391 17.85 -11.58 -0.42
CA ASN A 391 18.77 -10.48 -0.12
C ASN A 391 19.90 -10.91 0.83
N LYS A 392 19.63 -11.72 1.86
CA LYS A 392 20.67 -12.22 2.75
C LYS A 392 21.64 -13.17 2.06
N LYS A 393 21.14 -14.02 1.17
CA LYS A 393 21.99 -14.94 0.42
C LYS A 393 22.82 -14.18 -0.62
N LEU A 394 22.24 -13.22 -1.33
CA LEU A 394 22.95 -12.35 -2.26
C LEU A 394 23.99 -11.49 -1.54
N LEU A 395 23.62 -10.86 -0.42
CA LEU A 395 24.54 -10.11 0.44
C LEU A 395 25.65 -11.02 1.01
N GLY A 396 25.35 -12.28 1.31
CA GLY A 396 26.35 -13.27 1.71
C GLY A 396 27.37 -13.53 0.60
N TYR A 397 26.95 -13.70 -0.63
CA TYR A 397 27.88 -13.82 -1.77
C TYR A 397 28.67 -12.54 -2.01
N LEU A 398 28.06 -11.37 -1.85
CA LEU A 398 28.76 -10.08 -1.92
C LEU A 398 29.83 -9.96 -0.81
N LEU A 399 29.58 -10.50 0.40
CA LEU A 399 30.57 -10.57 1.49
C LEU A 399 31.78 -11.41 1.06
N LEU A 400 31.54 -12.56 0.43
CA LEU A 400 32.60 -13.45 -0.05
C LEU A 400 33.46 -12.78 -1.13
N GLU A 401 32.81 -12.16 -2.11
CA GLU A 401 33.47 -11.41 -3.19
C GLU A 401 34.29 -10.24 -2.63
N ALA A 402 33.70 -9.41 -1.80
CA ALA A 402 34.38 -8.27 -1.17
C ALA A 402 35.60 -8.69 -0.33
N ALA A 403 35.50 -9.86 0.34
CA ALA A 403 36.62 -10.40 1.12
C ALA A 403 37.77 -10.84 0.23
N SER A 404 37.52 -11.46 -0.92
CA SER A 404 38.55 -11.87 -1.89
C SER A 404 39.20 -10.68 -2.57
N GLU A 405 38.45 -9.60 -2.81
CA GLU A 405 38.91 -8.37 -3.48
C GLU A 405 39.57 -7.33 -2.56
N ASN A 406 39.70 -7.62 -1.27
CA ASN A 406 40.22 -6.68 -0.25
C ASN A 406 39.38 -5.40 -0.09
N ASN A 407 38.07 -5.47 -0.34
CA ASN A 407 37.15 -4.35 -0.21
C ASN A 407 36.57 -4.23 1.21
N GLU A 408 37.30 -3.54 2.08
CA GLU A 408 36.96 -3.38 3.50
C GLU A 408 35.63 -2.66 3.71
N GLU A 409 35.31 -1.64 2.90
CA GLU A 409 34.09 -0.86 2.99
C GLU A 409 32.86 -1.72 2.74
N THR A 410 32.87 -2.52 1.66
CA THR A 410 31.78 -3.44 1.31
C THR A 410 31.63 -4.55 2.36
N VAL A 411 32.74 -5.09 2.90
CA VAL A 411 32.68 -6.07 3.99
C VAL A 411 31.97 -5.49 5.20
N LEU A 412 32.33 -4.28 5.63
CA LEU A 412 31.71 -3.61 6.76
C LEU A 412 30.23 -3.32 6.50
N GLU A 413 29.89 -2.81 5.33
CA GLU A 413 28.51 -2.53 4.93
C GLU A 413 27.63 -3.79 4.98
N VAL A 414 28.09 -4.90 4.40
CA VAL A 414 27.34 -6.15 4.34
C VAL A 414 27.15 -6.75 5.75
N LEU A 415 28.19 -6.74 6.59
CA LEU A 415 28.09 -7.20 7.97
C LEU A 415 27.14 -6.32 8.80
N SER A 416 27.11 -4.99 8.57
CA SER A 416 26.16 -4.09 9.24
C SER A 416 24.70 -4.36 8.86
N LYS A 417 24.45 -4.96 7.71
CA LYS A 417 23.11 -5.41 7.25
C LYS A 417 22.68 -6.76 7.85
N GLY A 418 23.46 -7.29 8.82
CA GLY A 418 23.12 -8.49 9.57
C GLY A 418 23.37 -9.82 8.83
N VAL A 419 24.28 -9.82 7.86
CA VAL A 419 24.82 -11.05 7.28
C VAL A 419 25.76 -11.70 8.29
N SER A 420 25.66 -13.03 8.43
CA SER A 420 26.56 -13.77 9.30
C SER A 420 28.00 -13.66 8.78
N VAL A 421 28.95 -13.33 9.63
CA VAL A 421 30.39 -13.32 9.30
C VAL A 421 30.87 -14.69 8.85
N ASN A 422 30.19 -15.77 9.30
CA ASN A 422 30.46 -17.16 8.94
C ASN A 422 29.53 -17.66 7.80
N PHE A 423 28.91 -16.77 7.03
CA PHE A 423 28.20 -17.16 5.82
C PHE A 423 29.14 -17.91 4.89
N SER A 424 28.66 -19.00 4.28
CA SER A 424 29.45 -19.84 3.36
C SER A 424 28.72 -20.04 2.02
N ASP A 425 29.50 -20.23 0.96
CA ASP A 425 29.03 -20.59 -0.36
C ASP A 425 28.64 -22.08 -0.46
N TYR A 426 28.40 -22.54 -1.70
CA TYR A 426 28.12 -23.94 -2.01
C TYR A 426 29.28 -24.90 -1.64
N ASP A 427 30.50 -24.39 -1.68
CA ASP A 427 31.73 -25.13 -1.31
C ASP A 427 32.01 -25.07 0.19
N LYS A 428 31.08 -24.48 0.99
CA LYS A 428 31.23 -24.21 2.42
C LYS A 428 32.39 -23.28 2.74
N ARG A 429 32.87 -22.49 1.75
CA ARG A 429 33.90 -21.47 2.00
C ARG A 429 33.28 -20.23 2.58
N THR A 430 33.86 -19.74 3.67
CA THR A 430 33.50 -18.48 4.31
C THR A 430 34.34 -17.34 3.77
N ALA A 431 33.95 -16.08 4.08
CA ALA A 431 34.74 -14.90 3.75
C ALA A 431 36.18 -15.00 4.28
N LEU A 432 36.37 -15.63 5.46
CA LEU A 432 37.70 -15.82 6.03
C LEU A 432 38.54 -16.83 5.23
N HIS A 433 37.94 -17.90 4.69
CA HIS A 433 38.66 -18.82 3.76
C HIS A 433 39.21 -18.05 2.57
N LEU A 434 38.36 -17.25 1.90
CA LEU A 434 38.77 -16.51 0.71
C LEU A 434 39.81 -15.45 1.02
N ALA A 435 39.64 -14.69 2.11
CA ALA A 435 40.60 -13.69 2.52
C ALA A 435 41.99 -14.29 2.86
N VAL A 436 42.03 -15.51 3.43
CA VAL A 436 43.28 -16.22 3.71
C VAL A 436 43.95 -16.71 2.41
N ILE A 437 43.17 -17.36 1.51
CA ILE A 437 43.68 -17.87 0.24
C ILE A 437 44.24 -16.75 -0.64
N GLU A 438 43.53 -15.61 -0.68
CA GLU A 438 43.93 -14.43 -1.46
C GLU A 438 44.91 -13.49 -0.72
N GLU A 439 45.40 -13.92 0.44
CA GLU A 439 46.34 -13.17 1.29
C GLU A 439 45.95 -11.72 1.51
N LYS A 440 44.76 -11.48 2.14
CA LYS A 440 44.24 -10.14 2.45
C LYS A 440 44.32 -9.82 3.94
N PRO A 441 45.51 -9.42 4.51
CA PRO A 441 45.71 -9.26 5.94
C PRO A 441 44.72 -8.33 6.63
N LYS A 442 44.32 -7.22 5.98
CA LYS A 442 43.35 -6.27 6.52
C LYS A 442 41.97 -6.89 6.72
N ILE A 443 41.51 -7.65 5.73
CA ILE A 443 40.21 -8.32 5.76
C ILE A 443 40.22 -9.46 6.79
N ILE A 444 41.30 -10.23 6.83
CA ILE A 444 41.47 -11.30 7.83
C ILE A 444 41.32 -10.72 9.24
N LYS A 445 42.07 -9.66 9.57
CA LYS A 445 41.99 -8.97 10.86
C LYS A 445 40.59 -8.45 11.17
N LEU A 446 39.92 -7.86 10.16
CA LEU A 446 38.56 -7.36 10.29
C LEU A 446 37.57 -8.48 10.59
N LEU A 447 37.61 -9.58 9.84
CA LEU A 447 36.72 -10.73 9.99
C LEU A 447 36.89 -11.42 11.33
N LEU A 448 38.15 -11.63 11.77
CA LEU A 448 38.47 -12.22 13.09
C LEU A 448 37.92 -11.34 14.21
N LYS A 449 38.14 -10.02 14.15
CA LYS A 449 37.57 -9.06 15.12
C LYS A 449 36.03 -9.09 15.15
N ARG A 450 35.37 -9.52 14.10
CA ARG A 450 33.92 -9.67 14.00
C ARG A 450 33.41 -11.07 14.31
N GLY A 451 34.28 -11.95 14.88
CA GLY A 451 33.91 -13.29 15.32
C GLY A 451 33.87 -14.34 14.20
N ALA A 452 34.66 -14.16 13.16
CA ALA A 452 34.79 -15.21 12.12
C ALA A 452 35.47 -16.45 12.72
N ASN A 453 34.88 -17.60 12.54
CA ASN A 453 35.40 -18.87 13.01
C ASN A 453 36.46 -19.43 12.04
N MET A 454 37.71 -19.46 12.47
CA MET A 454 38.85 -19.93 11.67
C MET A 454 38.94 -21.45 11.53
N HIS A 455 38.10 -22.21 12.24
CA HIS A 455 38.12 -23.68 12.25
C HIS A 455 36.96 -24.30 11.44
N LEU A 456 36.10 -23.51 10.82
CA LEU A 456 35.06 -24.03 9.93
C LEU A 456 35.70 -24.74 8.75
N LYS A 457 35.17 -25.92 8.38
CA LYS A 457 35.68 -26.74 7.27
C LYS A 457 34.90 -26.47 6.00
N ASP A 458 35.62 -26.26 4.90
CA ASP A 458 35.08 -26.29 3.54
C ASP A 458 34.72 -27.73 3.07
N ARG A 459 34.26 -27.89 1.84
CA ARG A 459 33.90 -29.21 1.29
C ARG A 459 35.07 -30.13 1.10
N TRP A 460 36.30 -29.63 1.08
CA TRP A 460 37.54 -30.44 1.00
C TRP A 460 38.14 -30.70 2.38
N ASN A 461 37.40 -30.41 3.44
CA ASN A 461 37.77 -30.57 4.84
C ASN A 461 38.97 -29.70 5.27
N ARG A 462 39.14 -28.53 4.64
CA ARG A 462 40.15 -27.53 5.00
C ARG A 462 39.49 -26.34 5.73
N SER A 463 40.16 -25.84 6.75
CA SER A 463 39.77 -24.63 7.45
C SER A 463 40.66 -23.45 7.04
N PRO A 464 40.20 -22.18 7.27
CA PRO A 464 41.07 -21.00 7.10
C PRO A 464 42.41 -21.12 7.80
N PHE A 465 42.43 -21.70 8.98
CA PHE A 465 43.67 -21.94 9.73
C PHE A 465 44.63 -22.90 9.04
N GLU A 466 44.10 -23.99 8.48
CA GLU A 466 44.92 -24.98 7.75
C GLU A 466 45.36 -24.43 6.38
N GLU A 467 44.54 -23.65 5.68
CA GLU A 467 44.92 -23.01 4.41
C GLU A 467 46.07 -22.01 4.61
N ALA A 468 46.14 -21.34 5.76
CA ALA A 468 47.19 -20.37 6.11
C ALA A 468 48.61 -21.00 6.13
N THR A 469 48.72 -22.34 6.27
CA THR A 469 50.03 -23.01 6.26
C THR A 469 50.80 -22.77 4.97
N ASN A 470 50.13 -22.50 3.87
CA ASN A 470 50.71 -22.24 2.55
C ASN A 470 50.84 -20.73 2.22
N CYS A 471 50.45 -19.84 3.14
CA CYS A 471 50.42 -18.38 2.92
C CYS A 471 51.69 -17.71 3.50
N SER A 472 51.77 -16.39 3.34
CA SER A 472 52.83 -15.52 3.89
C SER A 472 52.94 -15.62 5.42
N GLN A 473 54.06 -15.22 5.97
CA GLN A 473 54.28 -15.23 7.43
C GLN A 473 53.32 -14.29 8.13
N GLU A 474 52.97 -13.15 7.52
CA GLU A 474 52.01 -12.18 8.05
C GLU A 474 50.63 -12.80 8.28
N VAL A 475 50.13 -13.59 7.30
CA VAL A 475 48.83 -14.29 7.41
C VAL A 475 48.85 -15.34 8.51
N LYS A 476 49.96 -16.11 8.63
CA LYS A 476 50.14 -17.10 9.69
C LYS A 476 50.11 -16.49 11.07
N ASP A 477 50.80 -15.35 11.25
CA ASP A 477 50.90 -14.67 12.54
C ASP A 477 49.54 -14.12 12.97
N LEU A 478 48.73 -13.58 12.05
CA LEU A 478 47.36 -13.08 12.33
C LEU A 478 46.44 -14.17 12.87
N LEU A 479 46.48 -15.37 12.31
CA LEU A 479 45.62 -16.50 12.73
C LEU A 479 46.15 -17.15 14.02
N ASN A 480 47.47 -17.21 14.22
CA ASN A 480 48.07 -17.72 15.44
C ASN A 480 47.80 -16.79 16.65
N THR A 481 47.88 -15.48 16.48
CA THR A 481 47.62 -14.51 17.56
C THR A 481 46.17 -14.57 18.02
N SER A 482 45.23 -14.72 17.11
CA SER A 482 43.80 -14.83 17.42
C SER A 482 43.42 -16.19 18.04
N SER A 483 44.23 -17.23 17.89
CA SER A 483 44.02 -18.54 18.56
C SER A 483 44.42 -18.50 20.06
N VAL A 484 45.28 -17.59 20.45
CA VAL A 484 45.74 -17.44 21.85
C VAL A 484 44.74 -16.63 22.67
N GLU A 485 44.12 -15.59 22.08
CA GLU A 485 43.13 -14.75 22.77
C GLU A 485 41.80 -15.50 23.05
N SER A 486 41.45 -16.52 22.24
CA SER A 486 40.25 -17.34 22.47
C SER A 486 40.41 -18.44 23.51
N SER A 487 41.64 -18.69 24.02
CA SER A 487 41.93 -19.71 25.03
C SER A 487 42.07 -19.11 26.45
N GLU A 488 42.01 -17.79 26.63
CA GLU A 488 42.09 -17.10 27.93
C GLU A 488 40.73 -16.62 28.46
N GLU A 489 39.62 -16.81 27.72
CA GLU A 489 38.26 -16.45 28.14
C GLU A 489 37.34 -17.65 28.45
N ASP A 490 37.86 -18.89 28.59
CA ASP A 490 37.09 -20.07 29.06
C ASP A 490 37.37 -20.38 30.55
#